data_5be214a2115197aed557b0ba5c2d4f17
#
_entry.id   5be214a2115197aed557b0ba5c2d4f17
#
_cell.length_a   1.000
_cell.length_b   1.000
_cell.length_c   1.000
_cell.angle_alpha   90.00
_cell.angle_beta   90.00
_cell.angle_gamma   90.00
#
_symmetry.space_group_name_H-M   'P 1'
#
loop_
_entity.id
_entity.type
_entity.pdbx_description
1 polymer ?
#
loop_
_entity_poly.entity_id
_entity_poly.type
_entity_poly.pdbx_seq_one_letter_code
_entity_poly.pdbx_strand_id
1 'polypeptide(L)'
;MILKYDVIVIGGGHAGCEAAAAAARMGAKTCLVTMDMNKMAQMSCNPAVGGIAKGQIVREIDALGGRMGLVTDATSIQFRMLNRGKGPAVWSPRAQCDREKFIWEWRAQLDRTDNLDIWQDEACELLVENGEAVGVETVWGVTLRAKAVVITAGTFLNGLMHVGKRKVPGGRCAEPAVLHFTESITRHGITAARMKTGTPVRIDRRSVHFEDMEEQPGETDYHGFSYMTAPRHLKQLPCWTTYTNKEVHDTLRAAIADSPLYNGQIQSTGPRYCPSIETKLMTFPDKDQHPLFLEPEGEDTNEMYLNGFSSSMPMEVQIEALKKIPAFRDIHVYRPGYAIEYDYFDPTQLKPSLESKLVGGLFFAGQVNGTTGYEEAGGQGLMAGVNAALYCGGSAPFVLKRDEAYIGVLIDDLTTKGVDEPYRMFTSRAEYRILLRQDNADARLTEKAYELGIATRERYDHWLKKKAEIERIVRYCDQTNVKPRDINDALERFGTTPMQFGTTIAGLVARPQLSIEQIASALPTLQAALQTDDARQAEIVEAAEILIKYKGYIERERLVADKMHRLEDIHIKGHFNYAELHEISTEGRQKLTRINPETLGQAARIPGVSPSDINVLLVLMKR
;
A
#
# COMPACT_ATOMS: atom_id res chain seq x y z
N MET A 1 -34.47 -7.29 -14.02
CA MET A 1 -33.81 -8.59 -13.85
C MET A 1 -33.20 -8.63 -12.47
N ILE A 2 -33.33 -9.72 -11.73
CA ILE A 2 -32.76 -9.86 -10.39
C ILE A 2 -31.73 -10.99 -10.42
N LEU A 3 -30.48 -10.68 -10.03
CA LEU A 3 -29.39 -11.64 -9.86
C LEU A 3 -29.03 -11.76 -8.39
N LYS A 4 -28.59 -12.95 -7.95
CA LYS A 4 -28.31 -13.23 -6.54
C LYS A 4 -26.86 -13.72 -6.36
N TYR A 5 -26.18 -13.09 -5.41
CA TYR A 5 -24.81 -13.36 -5.01
C TYR A 5 -24.70 -13.46 -3.48
N ASP A 6 -23.56 -13.86 -2.96
CA ASP A 6 -23.23 -13.69 -1.54
C ASP A 6 -22.56 -12.32 -1.33
N VAL A 7 -21.61 -11.95 -2.19
CA VAL A 7 -20.87 -10.69 -2.11
C VAL A 7 -20.97 -9.92 -3.44
N ILE A 8 -21.25 -8.63 -3.38
CA ILE A 8 -21.13 -7.70 -4.52
C ILE A 8 -20.01 -6.70 -4.20
N VAL A 9 -19.10 -6.52 -5.15
CA VAL A 9 -18.02 -5.54 -5.08
C VAL A 9 -18.25 -4.47 -6.13
N ILE A 10 -18.29 -3.19 -5.73
CA ILE A 10 -18.54 -2.05 -6.61
C ILE A 10 -17.23 -1.31 -6.91
N GLY A 11 -16.79 -1.38 -8.16
CA GLY A 11 -15.60 -0.74 -8.68
C GLY A 11 -14.45 -1.72 -8.96
N GLY A 12 -13.98 -1.76 -10.21
CA GLY A 12 -12.91 -2.64 -10.69
C GLY A 12 -11.49 -2.06 -10.53
N GLY A 13 -11.25 -1.20 -9.51
CA GLY A 13 -9.90 -0.71 -9.17
C GLY A 13 -9.09 -1.74 -8.37
N HIS A 14 -7.88 -1.35 -7.89
CA HIS A 14 -7.01 -2.25 -7.12
C HIS A 14 -7.71 -2.87 -5.90
N ALA A 15 -8.48 -2.06 -5.16
CA ALA A 15 -9.25 -2.56 -4.01
C ALA A 15 -10.33 -3.56 -4.44
N GLY A 16 -11.09 -3.24 -5.48
CA GLY A 16 -12.18 -4.10 -5.92
C GLY A 16 -11.70 -5.41 -6.52
N CYS A 17 -10.63 -5.39 -7.29
CA CYS A 17 -10.02 -6.61 -7.85
C CYS A 17 -9.53 -7.55 -6.76
N GLU A 18 -8.84 -7.04 -5.73
CA GLU A 18 -8.41 -7.86 -4.59
C GLU A 18 -9.60 -8.34 -3.75
N ALA A 19 -10.59 -7.47 -3.48
CA ALA A 19 -11.77 -7.84 -2.70
C ALA A 19 -12.58 -8.97 -3.38
N ALA A 20 -12.84 -8.82 -4.67
CA ALA A 20 -13.61 -9.80 -5.43
C ALA A 20 -12.87 -11.15 -5.54
N ALA A 21 -11.56 -11.12 -5.83
CA ALA A 21 -10.75 -12.33 -5.90
C ALA A 21 -10.66 -13.04 -4.54
N ALA A 22 -10.53 -12.30 -3.43
CA ALA A 22 -10.46 -12.87 -2.09
C ALA A 22 -11.80 -13.51 -1.67
N ALA A 23 -12.92 -12.79 -1.82
CA ALA A 23 -14.25 -13.31 -1.47
C ALA A 23 -14.61 -14.56 -2.28
N ALA A 24 -14.37 -14.54 -3.59
CA ALA A 24 -14.64 -15.67 -4.48
C ALA A 24 -13.80 -16.91 -4.13
N ARG A 25 -12.51 -16.72 -3.79
CA ARG A 25 -11.62 -17.81 -3.37
C ARG A 25 -12.08 -18.47 -2.07
N MET A 26 -12.64 -17.70 -1.15
CA MET A 26 -13.24 -18.24 0.09
C MET A 26 -14.56 -18.98 -0.15
N GLY A 27 -14.99 -19.13 -1.42
CA GLY A 27 -16.19 -19.86 -1.80
C GLY A 27 -17.47 -19.03 -1.86
N ALA A 28 -17.42 -17.72 -1.61
CA ALA A 28 -18.56 -16.84 -1.75
C ALA A 28 -18.88 -16.62 -3.25
N LYS A 29 -20.12 -16.78 -3.65
CA LYS A 29 -20.57 -16.40 -4.98
C LYS A 29 -20.50 -14.87 -5.11
N THR A 30 -19.53 -14.38 -5.87
CA THR A 30 -19.14 -12.97 -5.90
C THR A 30 -19.44 -12.33 -7.27
N CYS A 31 -19.91 -11.09 -7.25
CA CYS A 31 -20.04 -10.26 -8.46
C CYS A 31 -19.17 -9.00 -8.33
N LEU A 32 -18.28 -8.78 -9.29
CA LEU A 32 -17.55 -7.52 -9.43
C LEU A 32 -18.26 -6.64 -10.45
N VAL A 33 -18.84 -5.51 -9.99
CA VAL A 33 -19.49 -4.52 -10.84
C VAL A 33 -18.48 -3.44 -11.21
N THR A 34 -18.30 -3.20 -12.50
CA THR A 34 -17.37 -2.18 -13.01
C THR A 34 -17.93 -1.49 -14.24
N MET A 35 -17.63 -0.20 -14.40
CA MET A 35 -18.06 0.59 -15.56
C MET A 35 -17.34 0.16 -16.85
N ASP A 36 -16.08 -0.32 -16.74
CA ASP A 36 -15.27 -0.75 -17.89
C ASP A 36 -14.41 -1.96 -17.54
N MET A 37 -14.74 -3.10 -18.13
CA MET A 37 -14.01 -4.36 -17.95
C MET A 37 -12.61 -4.34 -18.56
N ASN A 38 -12.28 -3.36 -19.43
CA ASN A 38 -10.98 -3.23 -20.07
C ASN A 38 -10.03 -2.33 -19.26
N LYS A 39 -10.43 -1.88 -18.06
CA LYS A 39 -9.67 -0.96 -17.19
C LYS A 39 -9.51 -1.49 -15.76
N MET A 40 -9.50 -2.81 -15.60
CA MET A 40 -9.33 -3.47 -14.32
C MET A 40 -8.00 -3.08 -13.67
N ALA A 41 -8.07 -2.60 -12.42
CA ALA A 41 -6.91 -2.14 -11.65
C ALA A 41 -5.99 -1.18 -12.41
N GLN A 42 -6.52 -0.37 -13.32
CA GLN A 42 -5.71 0.57 -14.10
C GLN A 42 -4.93 1.52 -13.19
N MET A 43 -3.63 1.65 -13.46
CA MET A 43 -2.75 2.60 -12.80
C MET A 43 -3.07 4.03 -13.25
N SER A 44 -3.85 4.75 -12.47
CA SER A 44 -4.34 6.11 -12.81
C SER A 44 -3.26 7.18 -12.67
N CYS A 45 -2.26 6.94 -11.83
CA CYS A 45 -1.14 7.84 -11.55
C CYS A 45 0.15 7.24 -12.13
N ASN A 46 1.19 7.03 -11.32
CA ASN A 46 2.45 6.45 -11.78
C ASN A 46 2.31 4.95 -12.16
N PRO A 47 3.04 4.46 -13.18
CA PRO A 47 3.00 3.07 -13.61
C PRO A 47 3.93 2.19 -12.74
N ALA A 48 3.78 2.27 -11.42
CA ALA A 48 4.65 1.56 -10.50
C ALA A 48 3.90 0.99 -9.30
N VAL A 49 4.39 -0.13 -8.79
CA VAL A 49 3.91 -0.80 -7.58
C VAL A 49 5.04 -0.88 -6.56
N GLY A 50 4.71 -0.73 -5.29
CA GLY A 50 5.67 -0.78 -4.20
C GLY A 50 6.33 0.57 -3.89
N GLY A 51 7.52 0.51 -3.31
CA GLY A 51 8.20 1.66 -2.74
C GLY A 51 8.13 1.66 -1.21
N ILE A 52 8.62 2.73 -0.58
CA ILE A 52 8.79 2.81 0.88
C ILE A 52 7.47 2.53 1.61
N ALA A 53 7.47 1.53 2.48
CA ALA A 53 6.34 0.93 3.18
C ALA A 53 5.32 0.21 2.28
N LYS A 54 5.18 0.62 1.04
CA LYS A 54 4.20 0.07 0.09
C LYS A 54 4.63 -1.30 -0.44
N GLY A 55 5.94 -1.48 -0.68
CA GLY A 55 6.48 -2.78 -1.06
C GLY A 55 6.20 -3.85 0.01
N GLN A 56 6.24 -3.47 1.29
CA GLN A 56 5.85 -4.35 2.40
C GLN A 56 4.38 -4.74 2.31
N ILE A 57 3.48 -3.78 2.04
CA ILE A 57 2.03 -4.06 1.87
C ILE A 57 1.81 -5.05 0.72
N VAL A 58 2.48 -4.90 -0.42
CA VAL A 58 2.34 -5.83 -1.55
C VAL A 58 2.79 -7.24 -1.18
N ARG A 59 3.91 -7.37 -0.45
CA ARG A 59 4.39 -8.66 0.06
C ARG A 59 3.39 -9.28 1.05
N GLU A 60 2.71 -8.47 1.86
CA GLU A 60 1.66 -8.91 2.78
C GLU A 60 0.39 -9.33 2.03
N ILE A 61 -0.05 -8.56 1.02
CA ILE A 61 -1.14 -8.95 0.12
C ILE A 61 -0.84 -10.32 -0.52
N ASP A 62 0.37 -10.50 -1.03
CA ASP A 62 0.79 -11.77 -1.63
C ASP A 62 0.81 -12.91 -0.62
N ALA A 63 1.39 -12.70 0.56
CA ALA A 63 1.43 -13.71 1.64
C ALA A 63 0.04 -14.18 2.06
N LEU A 64 -0.95 -13.26 2.05
CA LEU A 64 -2.36 -13.55 2.29
C LEU A 64 -3.06 -14.21 1.07
N GLY A 65 -2.37 -14.38 -0.05
CA GLY A 65 -2.94 -15.01 -1.24
C GLY A 65 -3.59 -14.03 -2.23
N GLY A 66 -3.38 -12.71 -2.07
CA GLY A 66 -3.79 -11.70 -3.04
C GLY A 66 -3.04 -11.81 -4.37
N ARG A 67 -3.42 -10.99 -5.33
CA ARG A 67 -2.98 -11.08 -6.73
C ARG A 67 -1.99 -9.98 -7.14
N MET A 68 -1.98 -8.85 -6.44
CA MET A 68 -1.18 -7.68 -6.84
C MET A 68 0.30 -8.02 -7.02
N GLY A 69 0.89 -8.85 -6.15
CA GLY A 69 2.28 -9.29 -6.27
C GLY A 69 2.53 -10.09 -7.55
N LEU A 70 1.66 -11.06 -7.86
CA LEU A 70 1.73 -11.90 -9.06
C LEU A 70 1.61 -11.06 -10.34
N VAL A 71 0.63 -10.16 -10.39
CA VAL A 71 0.41 -9.28 -11.55
C VAL A 71 1.59 -8.32 -11.73
N THR A 72 2.12 -7.77 -10.64
CA THR A 72 3.31 -6.92 -10.67
C THR A 72 4.50 -7.68 -11.25
N ASP A 73 4.75 -8.89 -10.78
CA ASP A 73 5.86 -9.71 -11.29
C ASP A 73 5.70 -10.05 -12.78
N ALA A 74 4.48 -10.36 -13.22
CA ALA A 74 4.20 -10.68 -14.62
C ALA A 74 4.44 -9.49 -15.57
N THR A 75 4.27 -8.26 -15.08
CA THR A 75 4.23 -7.04 -15.91
C THR A 75 5.34 -6.04 -15.61
N SER A 76 6.27 -6.38 -14.72
CA SER A 76 7.42 -5.52 -14.38
C SER A 76 8.34 -5.27 -15.56
N ILE A 77 8.70 -4.01 -15.75
CA ILE A 77 9.67 -3.52 -16.74
C ILE A 77 10.92 -2.90 -16.10
N GLN A 78 10.89 -2.63 -14.78
CA GLN A 78 12.05 -2.24 -13.99
C GLN A 78 11.83 -2.63 -12.53
N PHE A 79 12.90 -3.00 -11.82
CA PHE A 79 12.88 -3.31 -10.41
C PHE A 79 14.01 -2.61 -9.64
N ARG A 80 13.71 -2.16 -8.43
CA ARG A 80 14.69 -1.64 -7.46
C ARG A 80 14.30 -2.00 -6.04
N MET A 81 15.28 -2.36 -5.21
CA MET A 81 15.11 -2.47 -3.76
C MET A 81 15.51 -1.16 -3.09
N LEU A 82 14.53 -0.38 -2.65
CA LEU A 82 14.77 0.92 -2.01
C LEU A 82 15.27 0.73 -0.57
N ASN A 83 16.07 1.69 -0.10
CA ASN A 83 16.61 1.75 1.27
C ASN A 83 17.58 0.61 1.66
N ARG A 84 18.23 -0.07 0.72
CA ARG A 84 19.21 -1.13 1.05
C ARG A 84 20.27 -0.68 2.06
N GLY A 85 20.77 0.54 1.97
CA GLY A 85 21.74 1.09 2.92
C GLY A 85 21.20 1.43 4.32
N LYS A 86 19.87 1.31 4.56
CA LYS A 86 19.22 1.66 5.84
C LYS A 86 18.85 0.43 6.68
N GLY A 87 19.13 -0.76 6.20
CA GLY A 87 18.86 -2.03 6.88
C GLY A 87 17.47 -2.62 6.56
N PRO A 88 17.30 -3.94 6.85
CA PRO A 88 16.17 -4.75 6.38
C PRO A 88 14.81 -4.32 6.91
N ALA A 89 14.75 -3.63 8.05
CA ALA A 89 13.50 -3.11 8.62
C ALA A 89 12.75 -2.13 7.70
N VAL A 90 13.47 -1.52 6.72
CA VAL A 90 12.91 -0.51 5.82
C VAL A 90 13.22 -0.78 4.35
N TRP A 91 13.79 -1.94 4.01
CA TRP A 91 13.93 -2.37 2.62
C TRP A 91 12.56 -2.47 1.98
N SER A 92 12.43 -1.90 0.80
CA SER A 92 11.13 -1.75 0.17
C SER A 92 11.24 -2.00 -1.33
N PRO A 93 10.73 -3.12 -1.84
CA PRO A 93 10.73 -3.41 -3.27
C PRO A 93 9.84 -2.42 -4.01
N ARG A 94 10.28 -2.01 -5.21
CA ARG A 94 9.54 -1.17 -6.15
C ARG A 94 9.75 -1.68 -7.56
N ALA A 95 8.67 -1.84 -8.30
CA ALA A 95 8.69 -2.16 -9.72
C ALA A 95 7.97 -1.10 -10.54
N GLN A 96 8.55 -0.71 -11.68
CA GLN A 96 7.81 -0.11 -12.77
C GLN A 96 7.11 -1.24 -13.53
N CYS A 97 5.87 -1.01 -13.93
CA CYS A 97 5.07 -1.98 -14.66
C CYS A 97 4.68 -1.42 -16.04
N ASP A 98 4.52 -2.32 -16.99
CA ASP A 98 3.80 -2.01 -18.21
C ASP A 98 2.31 -1.86 -17.87
N ARG A 99 1.79 -0.62 -17.98
CA ARG A 99 0.44 -0.27 -17.52
C ARG A 99 -0.66 -1.03 -18.26
N GLU A 100 -0.50 -1.26 -19.54
CA GLU A 100 -1.52 -1.97 -20.33
C GLU A 100 -1.47 -3.47 -20.05
N LYS A 101 -0.27 -4.06 -19.99
CA LYS A 101 -0.09 -5.46 -19.62
C LYS A 101 -0.61 -5.73 -18.20
N PHE A 102 -0.46 -4.77 -17.28
CA PHE A 102 -0.97 -4.86 -15.91
C PHE A 102 -2.50 -4.98 -15.87
N ILE A 103 -3.22 -4.20 -16.68
CA ILE A 103 -4.67 -4.29 -16.81
C ILE A 103 -5.08 -5.67 -17.36
N TRP A 104 -4.43 -6.14 -18.42
CA TRP A 104 -4.74 -7.42 -19.04
C TRP A 104 -4.44 -8.60 -18.13
N GLU A 105 -3.33 -8.55 -17.40
CA GLU A 105 -2.98 -9.61 -16.45
C GLU A 105 -3.98 -9.66 -15.29
N TRP A 106 -4.39 -8.50 -14.73
CA TRP A 106 -5.46 -8.44 -13.74
C TRP A 106 -6.76 -9.06 -14.26
N ARG A 107 -7.15 -8.68 -15.46
CA ARG A 107 -8.35 -9.25 -16.10
C ARG A 107 -8.24 -10.76 -16.25
N ALA A 108 -7.10 -11.28 -16.72
CA ALA A 108 -6.87 -12.70 -16.85
C ALA A 108 -6.90 -13.45 -15.51
N GLN A 109 -6.38 -12.84 -14.44
CA GLN A 109 -6.44 -13.40 -13.09
C GLN A 109 -7.88 -13.47 -12.57
N LEU A 110 -8.71 -12.46 -12.82
CA LEU A 110 -10.11 -12.45 -12.41
C LEU A 110 -10.96 -13.43 -13.21
N ASP A 111 -10.77 -13.48 -14.53
CA ASP A 111 -11.50 -14.40 -15.41
C ASP A 111 -11.23 -15.89 -15.09
N ARG A 112 -10.08 -16.21 -14.48
CA ARG A 112 -9.71 -17.56 -14.02
C ARG A 112 -10.11 -17.85 -12.57
N THR A 113 -10.75 -16.91 -11.90
CA THR A 113 -11.15 -17.08 -10.49
C THR A 113 -12.53 -17.71 -10.42
N ASP A 114 -12.61 -18.91 -9.84
CA ASP A 114 -13.88 -19.59 -9.61
C ASP A 114 -14.80 -18.77 -8.69
N ASN A 115 -16.12 -18.94 -8.83
CA ASN A 115 -17.16 -18.23 -8.08
C ASN A 115 -17.18 -16.71 -8.28
N LEU A 116 -16.49 -16.17 -9.30
CA LEU A 116 -16.45 -14.74 -9.60
C LEU A 116 -17.13 -14.44 -10.95
N ASP A 117 -18.21 -13.67 -10.90
CA ASP A 117 -18.81 -13.06 -12.08
C ASP A 117 -18.38 -11.59 -12.18
N ILE A 118 -18.18 -11.10 -13.41
CA ILE A 118 -17.92 -9.68 -13.67
C ILE A 118 -19.15 -9.11 -14.40
N TRP A 119 -19.69 -7.99 -13.89
CA TRP A 119 -20.82 -7.30 -14.45
C TRP A 119 -20.41 -5.89 -14.87
N GLN A 120 -20.49 -5.59 -16.17
CA GLN A 120 -20.16 -4.26 -16.67
C GLN A 120 -21.39 -3.36 -16.62
N ASP A 121 -21.44 -2.52 -15.59
CA ASP A 121 -22.50 -1.54 -15.37
C ASP A 121 -22.05 -0.50 -14.32
N GLU A 122 -22.88 0.52 -14.10
CA GLU A 122 -22.71 1.51 -13.04
C GLU A 122 -23.75 1.27 -11.95
N ALA A 123 -23.29 1.14 -10.69
CA ALA A 123 -24.19 1.10 -9.55
C ALA A 123 -24.71 2.51 -9.23
N CYS A 124 -26.03 2.67 -9.08
CA CYS A 124 -26.68 3.95 -8.82
C CYS A 124 -27.45 4.01 -7.49
N GLU A 125 -27.85 2.86 -6.92
CA GLU A 125 -28.60 2.80 -5.67
C GLU A 125 -28.08 1.68 -4.77
N LEU A 126 -27.84 1.98 -3.48
CA LEU A 126 -27.57 0.99 -2.45
C LEU A 126 -28.92 0.52 -1.86
N LEU A 127 -29.15 -0.77 -1.84
CA LEU A 127 -30.36 -1.36 -1.26
C LEU A 127 -30.09 -1.78 0.17
N VAL A 128 -30.87 -1.22 1.11
CA VAL A 128 -30.78 -1.53 2.55
C VAL A 128 -32.16 -1.92 3.06
N GLU A 129 -32.23 -3.05 3.78
CA GLU A 129 -33.44 -3.54 4.41
C GLU A 129 -33.13 -3.87 5.88
N ASN A 130 -33.93 -3.38 6.81
CA ASN A 130 -33.77 -3.59 8.27
C ASN A 130 -32.37 -3.25 8.81
N GLY A 131 -31.70 -2.24 8.24
CA GLY A 131 -30.36 -1.82 8.66
C GLY A 131 -29.21 -2.65 8.07
N GLU A 132 -29.50 -3.55 7.12
CA GLU A 132 -28.52 -4.39 6.43
C GLU A 132 -28.47 -4.10 4.94
N ALA A 133 -27.27 -4.08 4.35
CA ALA A 133 -27.10 -4.00 2.91
C ALA A 133 -27.56 -5.32 2.26
N VAL A 134 -28.51 -5.22 1.31
CA VAL A 134 -29.07 -6.38 0.62
C VAL A 134 -28.81 -6.38 -0.88
N GLY A 135 -28.01 -5.45 -1.37
CA GLY A 135 -27.61 -5.39 -2.78
C GLY A 135 -27.50 -3.98 -3.32
N VAL A 136 -27.51 -3.87 -4.64
CA VAL A 136 -27.47 -2.60 -5.38
C VAL A 136 -28.40 -2.64 -6.59
N GLU A 137 -28.81 -1.47 -7.06
CA GLU A 137 -29.41 -1.28 -8.37
C GLU A 137 -28.42 -0.58 -9.30
N THR A 138 -28.45 -0.95 -10.57
CA THR A 138 -27.58 -0.39 -11.60
C THR A 138 -28.35 0.56 -12.52
N VAL A 139 -27.64 1.43 -13.26
CA VAL A 139 -28.25 2.40 -14.17
C VAL A 139 -29.05 1.75 -15.29
N TRP A 140 -28.78 0.50 -15.65
CA TRP A 140 -29.58 -0.28 -16.61
C TRP A 140 -30.83 -0.95 -16.00
N GLY A 141 -31.11 -0.66 -14.71
CA GLY A 141 -32.27 -1.21 -14.01
C GLY A 141 -32.12 -2.69 -13.62
N VAL A 142 -30.90 -3.15 -13.44
CA VAL A 142 -30.62 -4.50 -12.95
C VAL A 142 -30.45 -4.46 -11.43
N THR A 143 -31.25 -5.27 -10.73
CA THR A 143 -31.14 -5.44 -9.28
C THR A 143 -30.19 -6.60 -8.98
N LEU A 144 -29.07 -6.31 -8.35
CA LEU A 144 -28.12 -7.29 -7.85
C LEU A 144 -28.34 -7.44 -6.35
N ARG A 145 -28.76 -8.63 -5.90
CA ARG A 145 -29.00 -8.95 -4.48
C ARG A 145 -27.81 -9.68 -3.89
N ALA A 146 -27.39 -9.30 -2.68
CA ALA A 146 -26.32 -10.00 -1.95
C ALA A 146 -26.50 -9.86 -0.43
N LYS A 147 -25.76 -10.67 0.33
CA LYS A 147 -25.67 -10.56 1.79
C LYS A 147 -24.65 -9.52 2.24
N ALA A 148 -23.66 -9.22 1.40
CA ALA A 148 -22.66 -8.19 1.66
C ALA A 148 -22.35 -7.38 0.40
N VAL A 149 -22.08 -6.08 0.59
CA VAL A 149 -21.70 -5.12 -0.46
C VAL A 149 -20.38 -4.45 -0.06
N VAL A 150 -19.41 -4.42 -0.97
CA VAL A 150 -18.11 -3.78 -0.78
C VAL A 150 -17.97 -2.59 -1.74
N ILE A 151 -17.82 -1.39 -1.20
CA ILE A 151 -17.69 -0.15 -2.00
C ILE A 151 -16.21 0.17 -2.21
N THR A 152 -15.77 0.21 -3.48
CA THR A 152 -14.37 0.45 -3.86
C THR A 152 -14.25 1.43 -5.03
N ALA A 153 -15.10 2.45 -5.06
CA ALA A 153 -15.34 3.33 -6.22
C ALA A 153 -14.20 4.33 -6.55
N GLY A 154 -13.10 4.33 -5.81
CA GLY A 154 -11.91 5.15 -6.13
C GLY A 154 -12.20 6.66 -6.18
N THR A 155 -11.90 7.31 -7.30
CA THR A 155 -12.12 8.76 -7.55
C THR A 155 -13.39 9.05 -8.35
N PHE A 156 -14.27 8.06 -8.51
CA PHE A 156 -15.41 8.18 -9.43
C PHE A 156 -16.65 8.82 -8.81
N LEU A 157 -16.85 8.66 -7.48
CA LEU A 157 -18.02 9.22 -6.79
C LEU A 157 -17.99 10.76 -6.84
N ASN A 158 -18.95 11.34 -7.56
CA ASN A 158 -19.03 12.77 -7.83
C ASN A 158 -17.68 13.36 -8.29
N GLY A 159 -16.93 12.59 -9.09
CA GLY A 159 -15.61 12.93 -9.58
C GLY A 159 -15.62 14.20 -10.43
N LEU A 160 -14.72 15.16 -10.12
CA LEU A 160 -14.64 16.43 -10.83
C LEU A 160 -13.18 16.79 -11.10
N MET A 161 -12.78 16.78 -12.38
CA MET A 161 -11.43 17.14 -12.82
C MET A 161 -11.31 18.64 -13.06
N HIS A 162 -10.13 19.19 -12.71
CA HIS A 162 -9.80 20.61 -12.86
C HIS A 162 -8.52 20.80 -13.66
N VAL A 163 -8.57 21.64 -14.70
CA VAL A 163 -7.42 22.12 -15.49
C VAL A 163 -7.62 23.63 -15.69
N GLY A 164 -6.84 24.45 -15.00
CA GLY A 164 -7.09 25.88 -14.93
C GLY A 164 -8.52 26.17 -14.44
N LYS A 165 -9.21 27.04 -15.15
CA LYS A 165 -10.60 27.40 -14.81
C LYS A 165 -11.65 26.37 -15.28
N ARG A 166 -11.22 25.35 -16.05
CA ARG A 166 -12.15 24.33 -16.59
C ARG A 166 -12.43 23.25 -15.57
N LYS A 167 -13.71 22.84 -15.51
CA LYS A 167 -14.21 21.74 -14.68
C LYS A 167 -14.85 20.71 -15.59
N VAL A 168 -14.43 19.46 -15.45
CA VAL A 168 -14.93 18.33 -16.25
C VAL A 168 -15.37 17.21 -15.30
N PRO A 169 -16.68 16.86 -15.25
CA PRO A 169 -17.11 15.69 -14.52
C PRO A 169 -16.43 14.43 -15.04
N GLY A 170 -15.85 13.62 -14.15
CA GLY A 170 -15.17 12.38 -14.52
C GLY A 170 -14.36 11.83 -13.36
N GLY A 171 -14.20 10.52 -13.31
CA GLY A 171 -13.35 9.83 -12.33
C GLY A 171 -11.88 9.79 -12.75
N ARG A 172 -11.62 9.78 -14.06
CA ARG A 172 -10.32 9.90 -14.74
C ARG A 172 -10.50 10.60 -16.07
N CYS A 173 -9.38 11.00 -16.70
CA CYS A 173 -9.40 11.58 -18.03
C CYS A 173 -10.13 10.64 -19.02
N ALA A 174 -11.14 11.16 -19.69
CA ALA A 174 -12.03 10.46 -20.64
C ALA A 174 -12.88 9.32 -20.03
N GLU A 175 -13.08 9.31 -18.71
CA GLU A 175 -13.96 8.37 -18.03
C GLU A 175 -15.01 9.12 -17.20
N PRO A 176 -16.31 8.76 -17.28
CA PRO A 176 -17.38 9.49 -16.62
C PRO A 176 -17.27 9.40 -15.09
N ALA A 177 -17.91 10.35 -14.40
CA ALA A 177 -18.13 10.28 -12.97
C ALA A 177 -19.38 9.46 -12.67
N VAL A 178 -19.40 8.80 -11.50
CA VAL A 178 -20.59 8.17 -10.93
C VAL A 178 -21.34 9.24 -10.12
N LEU A 179 -22.55 9.58 -10.56
CA LEU A 179 -23.38 10.58 -9.92
C LEU A 179 -24.48 9.91 -9.08
N HIS A 180 -24.89 10.57 -7.99
CA HIS A 180 -26.01 10.16 -7.12
C HIS A 180 -25.79 8.91 -6.25
N PHE A 181 -24.77 8.10 -6.48
CA PHE A 181 -24.53 6.90 -5.64
C PHE A 181 -24.09 7.27 -4.22
N THR A 182 -23.35 8.36 -4.05
CA THR A 182 -23.01 8.90 -2.71
C THR A 182 -24.26 9.26 -1.92
N GLU A 183 -25.22 9.94 -2.54
CA GLU A 183 -26.50 10.32 -1.92
C GLU A 183 -27.30 9.10 -1.49
N SER A 184 -27.27 8.03 -2.28
CA SER A 184 -27.87 6.75 -1.92
C SER A 184 -27.27 6.17 -0.65
N ILE A 185 -25.96 6.22 -0.49
CA ILE A 185 -25.25 5.72 0.70
C ILE A 185 -25.50 6.62 1.92
N THR A 186 -25.45 7.95 1.73
CA THR A 186 -25.58 8.91 2.85
C THR A 186 -26.98 8.97 3.46
N ARG A 187 -28.02 8.58 2.72
CA ARG A 187 -29.39 8.42 3.25
C ARG A 187 -29.48 7.46 4.44
N HIS A 188 -28.52 6.57 4.60
CA HIS A 188 -28.44 5.62 5.70
C HIS A 188 -27.59 6.10 6.88
N GLY A 189 -27.34 7.42 6.97
CA GLY A 189 -26.62 8.06 8.07
C GLY A 189 -25.10 8.05 7.94
N ILE A 190 -24.56 7.47 6.86
CA ILE A 190 -23.11 7.47 6.59
C ILE A 190 -22.70 8.86 6.09
N THR A 191 -21.68 9.45 6.70
CA THR A 191 -21.17 10.76 6.32
C THR A 191 -20.13 10.66 5.22
N ALA A 192 -20.25 11.53 4.22
CA ALA A 192 -19.27 11.70 3.15
C ALA A 192 -18.66 13.11 3.21
N ALA A 193 -17.44 13.23 2.69
CA ALA A 193 -16.77 14.51 2.48
C ALA A 193 -15.95 14.44 1.19
N ARG A 194 -15.25 15.52 0.85
CA ARG A 194 -14.47 15.58 -0.40
C ARG A 194 -12.98 15.61 -0.13
N MET A 195 -12.24 14.85 -0.94
CA MET A 195 -10.79 14.88 -1.02
C MET A 195 -10.35 15.22 -2.45
N LYS A 196 -9.08 15.57 -2.57
CA LYS A 196 -8.45 15.95 -3.83
C LYS A 196 -7.17 15.15 -4.01
N THR A 197 -6.93 14.70 -5.24
CA THR A 197 -5.62 14.23 -5.71
C THR A 197 -5.29 14.85 -7.07
N GLY A 198 -4.21 14.42 -7.71
CA GLY A 198 -3.82 14.93 -9.02
C GLY A 198 -2.88 13.99 -9.73
N THR A 199 -2.68 14.24 -11.02
CA THR A 199 -1.77 13.51 -11.88
C THR A 199 -0.99 14.48 -12.76
N PRO A 200 0.27 14.18 -13.16
CA PRO A 200 1.03 14.99 -14.11
C PRO A 200 0.65 14.73 -15.57
N VAL A 201 1.25 15.51 -16.45
CA VAL A 201 1.18 15.33 -17.90
C VAL A 201 1.67 13.94 -18.33
N ARG A 202 1.20 13.52 -19.50
CA ARG A 202 1.79 12.40 -20.25
C ARG A 202 2.52 12.93 -21.47
N ILE A 203 3.75 12.49 -21.64
CA ILE A 203 4.72 13.03 -22.62
C ILE A 203 5.00 11.99 -23.69
N ASP A 204 5.12 12.42 -24.93
CA ASP A 204 5.60 11.58 -26.02
C ASP A 204 7.14 11.42 -25.92
N ARG A 205 7.60 10.19 -25.73
CA ARG A 205 9.03 9.82 -25.66
C ARG A 205 9.85 10.37 -26.81
N ARG A 206 9.28 10.46 -28.01
CA ARG A 206 9.95 10.92 -29.24
C ARG A 206 10.29 12.41 -29.22
N SER A 207 9.66 13.17 -28.33
CA SER A 207 9.88 14.61 -28.14
C SER A 207 10.81 14.94 -26.96
N VAL A 208 11.45 13.94 -26.37
CA VAL A 208 12.33 14.10 -25.22
C VAL A 208 13.80 14.05 -25.65
N HIS A 209 14.58 14.98 -25.16
CA HIS A 209 16.02 15.02 -25.32
C HIS A 209 16.72 14.33 -24.16
N PHE A 210 16.90 13.02 -24.26
CA PHE A 210 17.46 12.18 -23.20
C PHE A 210 18.92 12.50 -22.87
N GLU A 211 19.65 13.10 -23.79
CA GLU A 211 21.01 13.59 -23.59
C GLU A 211 21.13 14.67 -22.50
N ASP A 212 20.01 15.34 -22.16
CA ASP A 212 19.92 16.36 -21.12
C ASP A 212 19.36 15.78 -19.78
N MET A 213 19.32 14.46 -19.65
CA MET A 213 18.78 13.77 -18.48
C MET A 213 19.78 12.74 -17.93
N GLU A 214 19.62 12.40 -16.65
CA GLU A 214 20.38 11.34 -16.01
C GLU A 214 19.59 10.04 -16.05
N GLU A 215 20.18 8.98 -16.65
CA GLU A 215 19.57 7.65 -16.69
C GLU A 215 19.60 6.98 -15.32
N GLN A 216 18.48 6.39 -14.93
CA GLN A 216 18.30 5.63 -13.70
C GLN A 216 18.01 4.17 -14.05
N PRO A 217 19.03 3.29 -14.11
CA PRO A 217 18.85 1.89 -14.43
C PRO A 217 18.15 1.14 -13.29
N GLY A 218 17.51 0.02 -13.62
CA GLY A 218 17.03 -0.93 -12.63
C GLY A 218 18.15 -1.75 -12.01
N GLU A 219 17.82 -2.54 -11.00
CA GLU A 219 18.72 -3.51 -10.38
C GLU A 219 18.66 -4.85 -11.12
N THR A 220 19.81 -5.50 -11.30
CA THR A 220 19.91 -6.79 -12.00
C THR A 220 19.30 -7.94 -11.20
N ASP A 221 19.31 -7.82 -9.86
CA ASP A 221 18.81 -8.83 -8.93
C ASP A 221 17.30 -8.64 -8.74
N TYR A 222 16.52 -9.32 -9.55
CA TYR A 222 15.07 -9.28 -9.45
C TYR A 222 14.55 -10.46 -8.62
N HIS A 223 14.11 -10.18 -7.40
CA HIS A 223 13.56 -11.19 -6.48
C HIS A 223 12.02 -11.33 -6.59
N GLY A 224 11.34 -10.41 -7.28
CA GLY A 224 9.88 -10.38 -7.38
C GLY A 224 9.17 -9.93 -6.11
N PHE A 225 7.87 -9.70 -6.25
CA PHE A 225 6.97 -9.41 -5.12
C PHE A 225 6.30 -10.67 -4.59
N SER A 226 5.87 -11.57 -5.48
CA SER A 226 5.20 -12.79 -5.06
C SER A 226 6.18 -13.86 -4.62
N TYR A 227 5.86 -14.52 -3.51
CA TYR A 227 6.56 -15.72 -3.06
C TYR A 227 6.37 -16.92 -4.00
N MET A 228 5.38 -16.84 -4.90
CA MET A 228 5.08 -17.89 -5.89
C MET A 228 5.79 -17.69 -7.24
N THR A 229 6.37 -16.51 -7.48
CA THR A 229 7.08 -16.21 -8.73
C THR A 229 8.52 -16.70 -8.63
N ALA A 230 8.97 -17.54 -9.56
CA ALA A 230 10.38 -17.91 -9.66
C ALA A 230 11.23 -16.69 -10.05
N PRO A 231 12.45 -16.55 -9.49
CA PRO A 231 13.39 -15.52 -9.92
C PRO A 231 13.63 -15.61 -11.43
N ARG A 232 13.62 -14.47 -12.10
CA ARG A 232 13.86 -14.38 -13.54
C ARG A 232 14.78 -13.23 -13.88
N HIS A 233 15.44 -13.31 -15.01
CA HIS A 233 16.13 -12.15 -15.57
C HIS A 233 15.09 -11.19 -16.18
N LEU A 234 15.03 -9.96 -15.68
CA LEU A 234 14.18 -8.90 -16.19
C LEU A 234 14.98 -7.99 -17.14
N LYS A 235 14.50 -7.81 -18.37
CA LYS A 235 15.03 -6.76 -19.25
C LYS A 235 14.57 -5.41 -18.69
N GLN A 236 15.49 -4.72 -18.02
CA GLN A 236 15.22 -3.45 -17.35
C GLN A 236 15.05 -2.31 -18.35
N LEU A 237 13.95 -1.55 -18.27
CA LEU A 237 13.81 -0.26 -18.93
C LEU A 237 14.20 0.84 -17.94
N PRO A 238 15.09 1.79 -18.31
CA PRO A 238 15.48 2.85 -17.41
C PRO A 238 14.36 3.89 -17.21
N CYS A 239 14.42 4.57 -16.07
CA CYS A 239 13.80 5.86 -15.85
C CYS A 239 14.85 6.95 -16.01
N TRP A 240 14.44 8.20 -16.10
CA TRP A 240 15.35 9.34 -16.24
C TRP A 240 15.04 10.43 -15.22
N THR A 241 16.07 11.08 -14.71
CA THR A 241 15.95 12.20 -13.76
C THR A 241 16.29 13.51 -14.46
N THR A 242 15.50 14.53 -14.23
CA THR A 242 15.77 15.93 -14.56
C THR A 242 15.24 16.83 -13.44
N TYR A 243 15.37 18.16 -13.60
CA TYR A 243 14.97 19.11 -12.56
C TYR A 243 14.20 20.28 -13.17
N THR A 244 13.29 20.86 -12.41
CA THR A 244 12.79 22.20 -12.70
C THR A 244 13.92 23.22 -12.51
N ASN A 245 13.75 24.42 -13.06
CA ASN A 245 14.68 25.53 -12.93
C ASN A 245 13.92 26.83 -12.62
N LYS A 246 14.64 27.91 -12.46
CA LYS A 246 14.07 29.23 -12.16
C LYS A 246 13.04 29.69 -13.20
N GLU A 247 13.30 29.48 -14.49
CA GLU A 247 12.38 29.89 -15.56
C GLU A 247 11.06 29.15 -15.51
N VAL A 248 11.10 27.83 -15.18
CA VAL A 248 9.89 27.03 -14.90
C VAL A 248 9.12 27.62 -13.73
N HIS A 249 9.83 27.95 -12.63
CA HIS A 249 9.20 28.49 -11.43
C HIS A 249 8.57 29.86 -11.68
N ASP A 250 9.24 30.74 -12.40
CA ASP A 250 8.75 32.07 -12.73
C ASP A 250 7.50 31.99 -13.64
N THR A 251 7.50 31.08 -14.64
CA THR A 251 6.33 30.83 -15.49
C THR A 251 5.12 30.36 -14.68
N LEU A 252 5.30 29.40 -13.78
CA LEU A 252 4.23 28.88 -12.96
C LEU A 252 3.74 29.91 -11.92
N ARG A 253 4.63 30.66 -11.30
CA ARG A 253 4.27 31.72 -10.33
C ARG A 253 3.48 32.84 -10.99
N ALA A 254 3.83 33.26 -12.20
CA ALA A 254 3.12 34.30 -12.95
C ALA A 254 1.66 33.93 -13.21
N ALA A 255 1.34 32.64 -13.35
CA ALA A 255 0.00 32.13 -13.61
C ALA A 255 -0.69 31.53 -12.36
N ILE A 256 -0.14 31.71 -11.16
CA ILE A 256 -0.64 31.04 -9.94
C ILE A 256 -2.13 31.35 -9.66
N ALA A 257 -2.59 32.54 -10.02
CA ALA A 257 -4.00 32.95 -9.86
C ALA A 257 -4.98 32.17 -10.77
N ASP A 258 -4.48 31.49 -11.79
CA ASP A 258 -5.27 30.62 -12.66
C ASP A 258 -5.29 29.15 -12.19
N SER A 259 -4.52 28.83 -11.14
CA SER A 259 -4.55 27.50 -10.53
C SER A 259 -5.83 27.30 -9.73
N PRO A 260 -6.59 26.19 -9.95
CA PRO A 260 -7.77 25.85 -9.17
C PRO A 260 -7.50 25.74 -7.67
N LEU A 261 -6.26 25.45 -7.28
CA LEU A 261 -5.83 25.35 -5.88
C LEU A 261 -5.70 26.71 -5.18
N TYR A 262 -5.48 27.79 -5.95
CA TYR A 262 -5.21 29.13 -5.42
C TYR A 262 -6.27 30.17 -5.80
N ASN A 263 -7.17 29.85 -6.74
CA ASN A 263 -8.28 30.71 -7.14
C ASN A 263 -9.60 30.43 -6.38
N GLY A 264 -9.59 29.51 -5.41
CA GLY A 264 -10.75 29.17 -4.60
C GLY A 264 -11.70 28.14 -5.21
N GLN A 265 -11.39 27.55 -6.38
CA GLN A 265 -12.23 26.54 -7.01
C GLN A 265 -12.17 25.19 -6.26
N ILE A 266 -10.98 24.79 -5.77
CA ILE A 266 -10.74 23.59 -4.97
C ILE A 266 -10.61 24.01 -3.52
N GLN A 267 -11.51 23.50 -2.67
CA GLN A 267 -11.48 23.74 -1.22
C GLN A 267 -11.16 22.47 -0.44
N SER A 268 -11.18 21.31 -1.10
CA SER A 268 -10.88 20.02 -0.50
C SER A 268 -9.38 19.84 -0.23
N THR A 269 -9.06 19.05 0.81
CA THR A 269 -7.68 18.78 1.22
C THR A 269 -7.00 17.84 0.23
N GLY A 270 -5.78 18.19 -0.20
CA GLY A 270 -4.94 17.37 -1.07
C GLY A 270 -3.85 16.60 -0.31
N PRO A 271 -3.17 15.64 -0.96
CA PRO A 271 -2.15 14.82 -0.33
C PRO A 271 -0.88 15.63 0.00
N ARG A 272 -0.45 15.58 1.25
CA ARG A 272 0.76 16.26 1.75
C ARG A 272 2.05 15.75 1.09
N TYR A 273 2.13 14.45 0.81
CA TYR A 273 3.36 13.80 0.35
C TYR A 273 3.46 13.62 -1.17
N CYS A 274 2.46 14.07 -1.91
CA CYS A 274 2.50 14.18 -3.35
C CYS A 274 1.88 15.52 -3.77
N PRO A 275 2.47 16.65 -3.33
CA PRO A 275 1.95 17.96 -3.66
C PRO A 275 2.10 18.22 -5.16
N SER A 276 1.20 19.01 -5.72
CA SER A 276 1.36 19.54 -7.06
C SER A 276 2.61 20.42 -7.15
N ILE A 277 3.09 20.68 -8.38
CA ILE A 277 4.25 21.56 -8.56
C ILE A 277 3.97 22.96 -8.04
N GLU A 278 2.75 23.48 -8.22
CA GLU A 278 2.31 24.77 -7.67
C GLU A 278 2.44 24.80 -6.15
N THR A 279 2.00 23.75 -5.47
CA THR A 279 2.09 23.63 -4.01
C THR A 279 3.54 23.58 -3.55
N LYS A 280 4.43 22.86 -4.29
CA LYS A 280 5.87 22.84 -3.97
C LYS A 280 6.48 24.22 -4.04
N LEU A 281 6.16 25.01 -5.09
CA LEU A 281 6.67 26.36 -5.28
C LEU A 281 6.21 27.35 -4.20
N MET A 282 4.99 27.18 -3.71
CA MET A 282 4.45 28.03 -2.65
C MET A 282 4.95 27.63 -1.25
N THR A 283 5.16 26.34 -1.02
CA THR A 283 5.63 25.81 0.26
C THR A 283 7.14 25.98 0.45
N PHE A 284 7.90 25.88 -0.66
CA PHE A 284 9.37 25.95 -0.67
C PHE A 284 9.85 27.02 -1.67
N PRO A 285 9.54 28.32 -1.43
CA PRO A 285 9.82 29.41 -2.39
C PRO A 285 11.31 29.60 -2.68
N ASP A 286 12.19 29.26 -1.72
CA ASP A 286 13.64 29.43 -1.81
C ASP A 286 14.36 28.24 -2.50
N LYS A 287 13.63 27.22 -2.93
CA LYS A 287 14.20 26.10 -3.68
C LYS A 287 14.35 26.49 -5.15
N ASP A 288 15.58 26.43 -5.65
CA ASP A 288 15.90 26.75 -7.05
C ASP A 288 15.44 25.67 -8.04
N GLN A 289 15.27 24.43 -7.57
CA GLN A 289 14.90 23.29 -8.39
C GLN A 289 14.14 22.21 -7.61
N HIS A 290 13.31 21.45 -8.31
CA HIS A 290 12.64 20.26 -7.83
C HIS A 290 12.96 19.08 -8.73
N PRO A 291 13.25 17.87 -8.18
CA PRO A 291 13.53 16.69 -8.98
C PRO A 291 12.25 16.20 -9.68
N LEU A 292 12.44 15.77 -10.92
CA LEU A 292 11.45 15.16 -11.78
C LEU A 292 11.97 13.80 -12.26
N PHE A 293 11.08 12.81 -12.33
CA PHE A 293 11.40 11.48 -12.84
C PHE A 293 10.52 11.18 -14.04
N LEU A 294 11.12 10.92 -15.17
CA LEU A 294 10.44 10.50 -16.37
C LEU A 294 10.43 8.97 -16.43
N GLU A 295 9.23 8.40 -16.35
CA GLU A 295 9.00 6.97 -16.19
C GLU A 295 8.25 6.41 -17.41
N PRO A 296 8.72 5.32 -18.08
CA PRO A 296 7.99 4.70 -19.19
C PRO A 296 6.68 4.09 -18.68
N GLU A 297 5.59 4.27 -19.43
CA GLU A 297 4.29 3.65 -19.11
C GLU A 297 4.14 2.22 -19.66
N GLY A 298 5.09 1.75 -20.47
CA GLY A 298 5.11 0.39 -21.01
C GLY A 298 6.27 0.15 -21.96
N GLU A 299 6.41 -1.10 -22.41
CA GLU A 299 7.46 -1.52 -23.33
C GLU A 299 7.17 -1.07 -24.77
N ASP A 300 5.91 -1.13 -25.17
CA ASP A 300 5.47 -0.96 -26.56
C ASP A 300 4.74 0.39 -26.80
N THR A 301 4.89 1.34 -25.87
CA THR A 301 4.29 2.68 -25.97
C THR A 301 5.35 3.78 -25.92
N ASN A 302 5.06 4.90 -26.57
CA ASN A 302 5.84 6.13 -26.44
C ASN A 302 5.34 7.02 -25.25
N GLU A 303 4.34 6.56 -24.51
CA GLU A 303 3.79 7.35 -23.40
C GLU A 303 4.73 7.30 -22.19
N MET A 304 5.07 8.48 -21.68
CA MET A 304 5.92 8.67 -20.51
C MET A 304 5.19 9.44 -19.42
N TYR A 305 5.33 9.00 -18.19
CA TYR A 305 4.81 9.65 -16.99
C TYR A 305 5.85 10.57 -16.36
N LEU A 306 5.52 11.84 -16.13
CA LEU A 306 6.42 12.80 -15.50
C LEU A 306 6.15 12.93 -14.00
N ASN A 307 6.74 12.04 -13.22
CA ASN A 307 6.62 12.06 -11.76
C ASN A 307 7.27 13.33 -11.17
N GLY A 308 6.57 13.96 -10.24
CA GLY A 308 7.04 15.19 -9.57
C GLY A 308 6.47 16.48 -10.16
N PHE A 309 5.86 16.44 -11.36
CA PHE A 309 5.22 17.58 -12.02
C PHE A 309 3.69 17.44 -12.10
N SER A 310 3.04 16.93 -11.04
CA SER A 310 1.58 16.99 -10.95
C SER A 310 1.13 18.44 -10.94
N SER A 311 0.18 18.80 -11.80
CA SER A 311 -0.28 20.19 -11.95
C SER A 311 -1.74 20.24 -12.34
N SER A 312 -2.43 21.28 -11.90
CA SER A 312 -3.79 21.64 -12.33
C SER A 312 -3.85 23.01 -13.03
N MET A 313 -2.69 23.58 -13.33
CA MET A 313 -2.58 24.82 -14.10
C MET A 313 -3.26 24.70 -15.48
N PRO A 314 -3.63 25.81 -16.16
CA PRO A 314 -4.04 25.76 -17.55
C PRO A 314 -3.04 24.99 -18.42
N MET A 315 -3.52 24.23 -19.39
CA MET A 315 -2.67 23.35 -20.23
C MET A 315 -1.54 24.12 -20.91
N GLU A 316 -1.83 25.31 -21.39
CA GLU A 316 -0.86 26.20 -22.04
C GLU A 316 0.29 26.55 -21.09
N VAL A 317 -0.03 26.84 -19.83
CA VAL A 317 0.96 27.16 -18.79
C VAL A 317 1.82 25.93 -18.45
N GLN A 318 1.19 24.74 -18.36
CA GLN A 318 1.93 23.50 -18.11
C GLN A 318 2.96 23.23 -19.23
N ILE A 319 2.56 23.38 -20.50
CA ILE A 319 3.43 23.16 -21.66
C ILE A 319 4.52 24.22 -21.73
N GLU A 320 4.20 25.50 -21.52
CA GLU A 320 5.16 26.60 -21.54
C GLU A 320 6.23 26.42 -20.46
N ALA A 321 5.81 26.07 -19.23
CA ALA A 321 6.73 25.80 -18.13
C ALA A 321 7.65 24.60 -18.44
N LEU A 322 7.11 23.52 -18.98
CA LEU A 322 7.90 22.32 -19.33
C LEU A 322 8.92 22.59 -20.42
N LYS A 323 8.62 23.42 -21.43
CA LYS A 323 9.56 23.82 -22.49
C LYS A 323 10.79 24.58 -21.96
N LYS A 324 10.75 25.11 -20.73
CA LYS A 324 11.93 25.75 -20.09
C LYS A 324 12.91 24.72 -19.51
N ILE A 325 12.56 23.44 -19.48
CA ILE A 325 13.47 22.35 -19.11
C ILE A 325 14.21 21.90 -20.37
N PRO A 326 15.55 21.88 -20.39
CA PRO A 326 16.32 21.53 -21.62
C PRO A 326 15.87 20.22 -22.26
N ALA A 327 15.62 19.18 -21.48
CA ALA A 327 15.15 17.88 -21.96
C ALA A 327 13.78 17.94 -22.67
N PHE A 328 12.97 18.97 -22.40
CA PHE A 328 11.60 19.11 -22.88
C PHE A 328 11.37 20.31 -23.79
N ARG A 329 12.42 20.90 -24.36
CA ARG A 329 12.33 22.09 -25.22
C ARG A 329 11.40 21.91 -26.43
N ASP A 330 11.29 20.69 -26.96
CA ASP A 330 10.43 20.34 -28.11
C ASP A 330 9.26 19.43 -27.69
N ILE A 331 8.83 19.51 -26.42
CA ILE A 331 7.89 18.58 -25.82
C ILE A 331 6.55 18.47 -26.56
N HIS A 332 6.09 17.25 -26.77
CA HIS A 332 4.73 16.91 -27.17
C HIS A 332 4.01 16.21 -26.02
N VAL A 333 2.82 16.68 -25.70
CA VAL A 333 2.01 16.19 -24.56
C VAL A 333 0.78 15.47 -25.08
N TYR A 334 0.57 14.22 -24.67
CA TYR A 334 -0.62 13.44 -25.02
C TYR A 334 -1.86 13.92 -24.24
N ARG A 335 -1.69 14.26 -22.95
CA ARG A 335 -2.74 14.81 -22.10
C ARG A 335 -2.17 15.66 -20.97
N PRO A 336 -2.90 16.70 -20.52
CA PRO A 336 -2.45 17.57 -19.43
C PRO A 336 -2.44 16.83 -18.09
N GLY A 337 -1.71 17.40 -17.13
CA GLY A 337 -1.94 17.16 -15.72
C GLY A 337 -3.27 17.78 -15.28
N TYR A 338 -3.89 17.19 -14.26
CA TYR A 338 -5.13 17.71 -13.68
C TYR A 338 -5.21 17.39 -12.19
N ALA A 339 -5.99 18.20 -11.46
CA ALA A 339 -6.47 17.83 -10.15
C ALA A 339 -7.85 17.17 -10.28
N ILE A 340 -8.15 16.25 -9.36
CA ILE A 340 -9.48 15.63 -9.27
C ILE A 340 -9.99 15.69 -7.84
N GLU A 341 -11.21 16.19 -7.65
CA GLU A 341 -11.99 16.09 -6.43
C GLU A 341 -12.97 14.92 -6.52
N TYR A 342 -13.16 14.22 -5.42
CA TYR A 342 -14.03 13.04 -5.34
C TYR A 342 -14.55 12.88 -3.92
N ASP A 343 -15.65 12.13 -3.77
CA ASP A 343 -16.22 11.83 -2.47
C ASP A 343 -15.48 10.70 -1.78
N TYR A 344 -15.31 10.84 -0.47
CA TYR A 344 -14.82 9.78 0.42
C TYR A 344 -15.70 9.69 1.66
N PHE A 345 -15.67 8.58 2.35
CA PHE A 345 -16.39 8.34 3.59
C PHE A 345 -15.40 8.31 4.75
N ASP A 346 -15.75 8.98 5.85
CA ASP A 346 -14.89 9.02 7.03
C ASP A 346 -14.66 7.58 7.54
N PRO A 347 -13.42 7.06 7.53
CA PRO A 347 -13.14 5.68 7.90
C PRO A 347 -13.33 5.39 9.40
N THR A 348 -13.50 6.41 10.26
CA THR A 348 -13.87 6.21 11.67
C THR A 348 -15.28 5.63 11.83
N GLN A 349 -16.12 5.68 10.80
CA GLN A 349 -17.42 5.03 10.73
C GLN A 349 -17.35 3.53 10.48
N LEU A 350 -16.13 2.99 10.28
CA LEU A 350 -15.89 1.58 10.02
C LEU A 350 -15.37 0.86 11.26
N LYS A 351 -15.74 -0.42 11.36
CA LYS A 351 -15.11 -1.39 12.27
C LYS A 351 -13.69 -1.74 11.75
N PRO A 352 -12.82 -2.33 12.55
CA PRO A 352 -11.51 -2.84 12.08
C PRO A 352 -11.61 -3.88 10.94
N SER A 353 -12.77 -4.50 10.75
CA SER A 353 -13.09 -5.37 9.62
C SER A 353 -13.37 -4.64 8.31
N LEU A 354 -13.37 -3.30 8.32
CA LEU A 354 -13.83 -2.39 7.25
C LEU A 354 -15.34 -2.43 6.98
N GLU A 355 -16.12 -3.09 7.82
CA GLU A 355 -17.59 -3.05 7.82
C GLU A 355 -18.08 -1.73 8.43
N SER A 356 -19.15 -1.18 7.88
CA SER A 356 -19.84 -0.01 8.44
C SER A 356 -20.36 -0.31 9.86
N LYS A 357 -20.23 0.69 10.76
CA LYS A 357 -20.85 0.65 12.08
C LYS A 357 -22.36 0.89 12.06
N LEU A 358 -22.88 1.45 10.95
CA LEU A 358 -24.25 1.93 10.79
C LEU A 358 -25.13 0.97 9.97
N VAL A 359 -24.54 0.30 8.98
CA VAL A 359 -25.24 -0.61 8.06
C VAL A 359 -24.52 -1.94 8.07
N GLY A 360 -25.18 -3.01 8.49
CA GLY A 360 -24.62 -4.36 8.51
C GLY A 360 -24.36 -4.87 7.08
N GLY A 361 -23.31 -5.66 6.89
CA GLY A 361 -22.95 -6.22 5.59
C GLY A 361 -22.45 -5.20 4.54
N LEU A 362 -22.25 -3.94 4.92
CA LEU A 362 -21.70 -2.89 4.05
C LEU A 362 -20.24 -2.61 4.41
N PHE A 363 -19.33 -2.79 3.43
CA PHE A 363 -17.90 -2.61 3.58
C PHE A 363 -17.38 -1.51 2.66
N PHE A 364 -16.30 -0.83 3.09
CA PHE A 364 -15.61 0.18 2.28
C PHE A 364 -14.12 -0.12 2.22
N ALA A 365 -13.52 0.02 1.02
CA ALA A 365 -12.09 -0.20 0.86
C ALA A 365 -11.47 0.70 -0.20
N GLY A 366 -10.19 1.05 0.01
CA GLY A 366 -9.40 1.83 -0.91
C GLY A 366 -9.60 3.33 -0.77
N GLN A 367 -9.59 4.05 -1.87
CA GLN A 367 -9.56 5.51 -1.89
C GLN A 367 -10.82 6.15 -1.29
N VAL A 368 -11.94 5.47 -1.32
CA VAL A 368 -13.19 5.92 -0.68
C VAL A 368 -13.09 6.03 0.84
N ASN A 369 -12.05 5.44 1.46
CA ASN A 369 -11.70 5.60 2.87
C ASN A 369 -10.68 6.72 3.12
N GLY A 370 -10.45 7.60 2.14
CA GLY A 370 -9.52 8.72 2.26
C GLY A 370 -8.04 8.32 2.16
N THR A 371 -7.71 7.19 1.53
CA THR A 371 -6.32 6.79 1.26
C THR A 371 -5.88 7.16 -0.15
N THR A 372 -4.56 7.28 -0.38
CA THR A 372 -3.98 7.40 -1.71
C THR A 372 -2.86 6.39 -1.89
N GLY A 373 -3.01 5.51 -2.88
CA GLY A 373 -2.03 4.51 -3.28
C GLY A 373 -2.68 3.18 -3.64
N TYR A 374 -2.09 2.52 -4.64
CA TYR A 374 -2.60 1.24 -5.15
C TYR A 374 -2.48 0.13 -4.12
N GLU A 375 -1.39 0.13 -3.37
CA GLU A 375 -1.05 -0.86 -2.37
C GLU A 375 -1.97 -0.76 -1.15
N GLU A 376 -2.21 0.49 -0.68
CA GLU A 376 -3.17 0.76 0.39
C GLU A 376 -4.58 0.33 -0.02
N ALA A 377 -4.94 0.57 -1.29
CA ALA A 377 -6.22 0.14 -1.82
C ALA A 377 -6.32 -1.38 -1.92
N GLY A 378 -5.27 -2.06 -2.44
CA GLY A 378 -5.21 -3.52 -2.54
C GLY A 378 -5.29 -4.20 -1.17
N GLY A 379 -4.54 -3.71 -0.18
CA GLY A 379 -4.56 -4.25 1.18
C GLY A 379 -5.93 -4.12 1.85
N GLN A 380 -6.57 -2.95 1.76
CA GLN A 380 -7.93 -2.75 2.26
C GLN A 380 -8.94 -3.63 1.50
N GLY A 381 -8.82 -3.69 0.16
CA GLY A 381 -9.70 -4.49 -0.68
C GLY A 381 -9.68 -5.95 -0.30
N LEU A 382 -8.47 -6.54 -0.17
CA LEU A 382 -8.31 -7.93 0.25
C LEU A 382 -8.98 -8.17 1.61
N MET A 383 -8.73 -7.31 2.61
CA MET A 383 -9.32 -7.44 3.94
C MET A 383 -10.84 -7.28 3.92
N ALA A 384 -11.37 -6.33 3.16
CA ALA A 384 -12.83 -6.14 3.02
C ALA A 384 -13.49 -7.34 2.33
N GLY A 385 -12.89 -7.89 1.27
CA GLY A 385 -13.38 -9.08 0.58
C GLY A 385 -13.40 -10.32 1.47
N VAL A 386 -12.32 -10.55 2.23
CA VAL A 386 -12.25 -11.62 3.24
C VAL A 386 -13.36 -11.47 4.27
N ASN A 387 -13.50 -10.28 4.85
CA ASN A 387 -14.49 -10.04 5.91
C ASN A 387 -15.93 -10.07 5.39
N ALA A 388 -16.18 -9.66 4.14
CA ALA A 388 -17.48 -9.83 3.49
C ALA A 388 -17.84 -11.31 3.32
N ALA A 389 -16.89 -12.15 2.91
CA ALA A 389 -17.12 -13.61 2.81
C ALA A 389 -17.37 -14.25 4.19
N LEU A 390 -16.57 -13.88 5.21
CA LEU A 390 -16.78 -14.34 6.59
C LEU A 390 -18.14 -13.91 7.15
N TYR A 391 -18.56 -12.65 6.89
CA TYR A 391 -19.88 -12.14 7.26
C TYR A 391 -21.00 -12.98 6.65
N CYS A 392 -20.91 -13.30 5.34
CA CYS A 392 -21.90 -14.15 4.66
C CYS A 392 -21.98 -15.55 5.26
N GLY A 393 -20.87 -16.07 5.80
CA GLY A 393 -20.78 -17.36 6.47
C GLY A 393 -21.14 -17.32 7.96
N GLY A 394 -21.45 -16.16 8.53
CA GLY A 394 -21.72 -15.99 9.97
C GLY A 394 -20.48 -16.22 10.85
N SER A 395 -19.29 -16.08 10.31
CA SER A 395 -18.00 -16.26 11.00
C SER A 395 -17.50 -14.97 11.63
N ALA A 396 -16.63 -15.08 12.62
CA ALA A 396 -15.97 -13.92 13.23
C ALA A 396 -15.09 -13.17 12.20
N PRO A 397 -15.00 -11.84 12.28
CA PRO A 397 -14.19 -11.07 11.37
C PRO A 397 -12.69 -11.35 11.54
N PHE A 398 -11.95 -11.31 10.43
CA PHE A 398 -10.49 -11.37 10.41
C PHE A 398 -9.91 -9.96 10.49
N VAL A 399 -9.12 -9.69 11.51
CA VAL A 399 -8.47 -8.39 11.75
C VAL A 399 -6.99 -8.62 12.00
N LEU A 400 -6.14 -7.90 11.28
CA LEU A 400 -4.69 -7.90 11.47
C LEU A 400 -4.29 -6.83 12.48
N LYS A 401 -3.44 -7.19 13.43
CA LYS A 401 -2.88 -6.27 14.42
C LYS A 401 -1.73 -5.44 13.84
N ARG A 402 -1.36 -4.37 14.53
CA ARG A 402 -0.29 -3.44 14.14
C ARG A 402 1.12 -4.06 14.14
N ASP A 403 1.35 -5.09 14.93
CA ASP A 403 2.60 -5.85 14.99
C ASP A 403 2.60 -7.08 14.06
N GLU A 404 1.47 -7.38 13.43
CA GLU A 404 1.32 -8.49 12.48
C GLU A 404 1.51 -8.05 11.03
N ALA A 405 1.06 -6.83 10.66
CA ALA A 405 1.12 -6.35 9.28
C ALA A 405 1.07 -4.82 9.15
N TYR A 406 1.70 -4.28 8.11
CA TYR A 406 1.46 -2.89 7.66
C TYR A 406 -0.01 -2.67 7.28
N ILE A 407 -0.68 -3.69 6.73
CA ILE A 407 -2.14 -3.66 6.48
C ILE A 407 -2.88 -3.46 7.80
N GLY A 408 -2.46 -4.10 8.90
CA GLY A 408 -3.02 -3.88 10.23
C GLY A 408 -2.79 -2.46 10.73
N VAL A 409 -1.58 -1.91 10.56
CA VAL A 409 -1.27 -0.49 10.88
C VAL A 409 -2.16 0.46 10.08
N LEU A 410 -2.31 0.22 8.77
CA LEU A 410 -3.13 1.01 7.87
C LEU A 410 -4.60 1.07 8.35
N ILE A 411 -5.21 -0.08 8.57
CA ILE A 411 -6.64 -0.17 8.94
C ILE A 411 -6.87 0.41 10.34
N ASP A 412 -5.98 0.11 11.29
CA ASP A 412 -6.09 0.69 12.64
C ASP A 412 -5.96 2.23 12.61
N ASP A 413 -5.00 2.79 11.87
CA ASP A 413 -4.89 4.24 11.72
C ASP A 413 -6.15 4.87 11.13
N LEU A 414 -6.72 4.26 10.07
CA LEU A 414 -7.94 4.75 9.43
C LEU A 414 -9.14 4.71 10.36
N THR A 415 -9.40 3.58 10.99
CA THR A 415 -10.64 3.35 11.77
C THR A 415 -10.62 3.99 13.16
N THR A 416 -9.42 4.30 13.70
CA THR A 416 -9.26 4.90 15.03
C THR A 416 -8.92 6.39 14.99
N LYS A 417 -8.05 6.83 14.08
CA LYS A 417 -7.58 8.23 13.99
C LYS A 417 -8.34 9.05 12.96
N GLY A 418 -8.93 8.37 11.96
CA GLY A 418 -9.52 9.04 10.80
C GLY A 418 -8.47 9.68 9.89
N VAL A 419 -8.93 10.53 8.98
CA VAL A 419 -8.09 11.19 7.99
C VAL A 419 -8.50 12.67 7.85
N ASP A 420 -7.55 13.57 8.08
CA ASP A 420 -7.70 15.01 7.83
C ASP A 420 -7.16 15.39 6.44
N GLU A 421 -6.30 14.55 5.87
CA GLU A 421 -5.71 14.64 4.53
C GLU A 421 -5.62 13.23 3.92
N PRO A 422 -5.50 13.08 2.58
CA PRO A 422 -5.36 11.77 1.97
C PRO A 422 -4.22 10.96 2.62
N TYR A 423 -4.61 9.85 3.27
CA TYR A 423 -3.68 8.99 4.02
C TYR A 423 -2.72 8.28 3.08
N ARG A 424 -1.47 8.20 3.48
CA ARG A 424 -0.42 7.43 2.80
C ARG A 424 0.40 6.66 3.82
N MET A 425 0.72 5.40 3.52
CA MET A 425 1.57 4.59 4.37
C MET A 425 3.05 4.98 4.24
N PHE A 426 3.72 5.05 5.39
CA PHE A 426 5.16 5.23 5.53
C PHE A 426 5.70 4.30 6.61
N THR A 427 6.99 3.97 6.52
CA THR A 427 7.64 3.14 7.55
C THR A 427 7.62 3.77 8.94
N SER A 428 7.53 5.10 9.03
CA SER A 428 7.42 5.81 10.31
C SER A 428 6.09 5.63 11.05
N ARG A 429 5.05 5.14 10.35
CA ARG A 429 3.74 4.86 10.97
C ARG A 429 3.72 3.52 11.72
N ALA A 430 4.64 2.62 11.38
CA ALA A 430 4.76 1.31 12.04
C ALA A 430 5.75 1.40 13.20
N GLU A 431 5.31 1.02 14.39
CA GLU A 431 6.10 0.97 15.61
C GLU A 431 7.09 -0.21 15.56
N TYR A 432 6.64 -1.35 15.01
CA TYR A 432 7.35 -2.64 15.06
C TYR A 432 8.02 -2.99 13.73
N ARG A 433 8.76 -2.04 13.12
CA ARG A 433 9.31 -2.18 11.75
C ARG A 433 10.21 -3.41 11.56
N ILE A 434 10.98 -3.80 12.58
CA ILE A 434 11.85 -4.98 12.48
C ILE A 434 11.04 -6.30 12.46
N LEU A 435 9.83 -6.30 12.98
CA LEU A 435 8.91 -7.43 12.88
C LEU A 435 8.20 -7.46 11.53
N LEU A 436 7.94 -6.28 10.92
CA LEU A 436 7.11 -6.10 9.73
C LEU A 436 7.94 -5.96 8.44
N ARG A 437 9.02 -6.72 8.32
CA ARG A 437 9.90 -6.65 7.14
C ARG A 437 9.23 -7.21 5.90
N GLN A 438 9.69 -6.76 4.71
CA GLN A 438 9.20 -7.26 3.42
C GLN A 438 9.57 -8.72 3.17
N ASP A 439 10.70 -9.19 3.72
CA ASP A 439 11.22 -10.55 3.53
C ASP A 439 10.44 -11.62 4.29
N ASN A 440 9.74 -11.24 5.38
CA ASN A 440 9.09 -12.17 6.30
C ASN A 440 7.55 -12.10 6.31
N ALA A 441 6.92 -11.48 5.32
CA ALA A 441 5.47 -11.38 5.29
C ALA A 441 4.79 -12.76 5.22
N ASP A 442 5.36 -13.70 4.49
CA ASP A 442 4.92 -15.09 4.43
C ASP A 442 4.99 -15.79 5.80
N ALA A 443 6.06 -15.56 6.55
CA ALA A 443 6.24 -16.10 7.90
C ALA A 443 5.18 -15.62 8.90
N ARG A 444 4.65 -14.41 8.70
CA ARG A 444 3.65 -13.80 9.57
C ARG A 444 2.21 -14.16 9.19
N LEU A 445 1.93 -14.33 7.89
CA LEU A 445 0.57 -14.26 7.35
C LEU A 445 0.12 -15.50 6.58
N THR A 446 1.00 -16.28 5.96
CA THR A 446 0.58 -17.36 5.05
C THR A 446 -0.14 -18.50 5.76
N GLU A 447 0.28 -18.87 6.98
CA GLU A 447 -0.39 -19.92 7.76
C GLU A 447 -1.82 -19.50 8.12
N LYS A 448 -2.01 -18.25 8.63
CA LYS A 448 -3.33 -17.69 8.91
C LYS A 448 -4.22 -17.63 7.68
N ALA A 449 -3.64 -17.23 6.55
CA ALA A 449 -4.36 -17.16 5.28
C ALA A 449 -4.82 -18.54 4.78
N TYR A 450 -4.01 -19.57 5.00
CA TYR A 450 -4.36 -20.95 4.66
C TYR A 450 -5.49 -21.48 5.56
N GLU A 451 -5.42 -21.24 6.86
CA GLU A 451 -6.46 -21.62 7.82
C GLU A 451 -7.81 -20.97 7.50
N LEU A 452 -7.81 -19.74 7.01
CA LEU A 452 -9.00 -19.00 6.57
C LEU A 452 -9.50 -19.40 5.17
N GLY A 453 -8.75 -20.23 4.43
CA GLY A 453 -9.09 -20.61 3.05
C GLY A 453 -8.79 -19.54 2.00
N ILE A 454 -8.03 -18.49 2.35
CA ILE A 454 -7.61 -17.45 1.41
C ILE A 454 -6.40 -17.90 0.59
N ALA A 455 -5.39 -18.49 1.24
CA ALA A 455 -4.20 -19.01 0.58
C ALA A 455 -4.42 -20.44 0.08
N THR A 456 -3.82 -20.77 -1.08
CA THR A 456 -3.86 -22.12 -1.63
C THR A 456 -2.96 -23.08 -0.85
N ARG A 457 -3.23 -24.40 -0.97
CA ARG A 457 -2.38 -25.46 -0.43
C ARG A 457 -0.96 -25.36 -0.98
N GLU A 458 -0.81 -25.06 -2.27
CA GLU A 458 0.48 -24.90 -2.93
C GLU A 458 1.31 -23.77 -2.28
N ARG A 459 0.69 -22.61 -2.00
CA ARG A 459 1.35 -21.47 -1.30
C ARG A 459 1.78 -21.86 0.11
N TYR A 460 0.94 -22.56 0.83
CA TYR A 460 1.26 -23.02 2.18
C TYR A 460 2.41 -24.03 2.20
N ASP A 461 2.40 -25.01 1.29
CA ASP A 461 3.48 -26.00 1.17
C ASP A 461 4.80 -25.34 0.75
N HIS A 462 4.74 -24.33 -0.13
CA HIS A 462 5.92 -23.53 -0.49
C HIS A 462 6.50 -22.79 0.73
N TRP A 463 5.64 -22.16 1.53
CA TRP A 463 6.05 -21.53 2.78
C TRP A 463 6.68 -22.54 3.77
N LEU A 464 6.10 -23.71 3.94
CA LEU A 464 6.64 -24.73 4.85
C LEU A 464 8.06 -25.19 4.43
N LYS A 465 8.29 -25.36 3.13
CA LYS A 465 9.63 -25.70 2.59
C LYS A 465 10.63 -24.56 2.88
N LYS A 466 10.28 -23.32 2.55
CA LYS A 466 11.11 -22.15 2.81
C LYS A 466 11.45 -22.01 4.30
N LYS A 467 10.46 -22.18 5.17
CA LYS A 467 10.62 -22.14 6.63
C LYS A 467 11.63 -23.18 7.11
N ALA A 468 11.48 -24.43 6.65
CA ALA A 468 12.37 -25.54 7.04
C ALA A 468 13.83 -25.26 6.63
N GLU A 469 14.04 -24.71 5.42
CA GLU A 469 15.38 -24.37 4.93
C GLU A 469 16.02 -23.22 5.73
N ILE A 470 15.27 -22.17 6.02
CA ILE A 470 15.73 -21.05 6.87
C ILE A 470 16.13 -21.57 8.26
N GLU A 471 15.27 -22.38 8.90
CA GLU A 471 15.55 -22.96 10.21
C GLU A 471 16.77 -23.90 10.18
N ARG A 472 16.96 -24.66 9.11
CA ARG A 472 18.12 -25.52 8.89
C ARG A 472 19.42 -24.70 8.85
N ILE A 473 19.45 -23.61 8.07
CA ILE A 473 20.62 -22.74 7.93
C ILE A 473 20.93 -22.05 9.27
N VAL A 474 19.93 -21.47 9.93
CA VAL A 474 20.11 -20.79 11.24
C VAL A 474 20.65 -21.78 12.28
N ARG A 475 20.08 -22.98 12.38
CA ARG A 475 20.53 -24.02 13.31
C ARG A 475 21.97 -24.45 13.01
N TYR A 476 22.32 -24.64 11.73
CA TYR A 476 23.67 -24.95 11.33
C TYR A 476 24.69 -23.87 11.79
N CYS A 477 24.34 -22.60 11.58
CA CYS A 477 25.18 -21.47 12.01
C CYS A 477 25.30 -21.36 13.53
N ASP A 478 24.24 -21.64 14.28
CA ASP A 478 24.27 -21.63 15.76
C ASP A 478 25.10 -22.78 16.36
N GLN A 479 25.12 -23.95 15.71
CA GLN A 479 25.76 -25.16 16.24
C GLN A 479 27.19 -25.37 15.75
N THR A 480 27.60 -24.75 14.63
CA THR A 480 28.91 -24.98 14.03
C THR A 480 29.93 -23.97 14.52
N ASN A 481 31.00 -24.48 15.18
CA ASN A 481 32.11 -23.66 15.66
C ASN A 481 33.19 -23.50 14.60
N VAL A 482 33.78 -22.32 14.52
CA VAL A 482 34.92 -21.96 13.65
C VAL A 482 36.10 -21.56 14.51
N LYS A 483 37.28 -22.06 14.14
CA LYS A 483 38.55 -21.71 14.82
C LYS A 483 39.22 -20.54 14.11
N PRO A 484 40.03 -19.73 14.82
CA PRO A 484 40.77 -18.61 14.23
C PRO A 484 41.55 -18.98 12.96
N ARG A 485 42.25 -20.12 12.98
CA ARG A 485 43.07 -20.61 11.87
C ARG A 485 42.27 -20.91 10.59
N ASP A 486 40.94 -21.12 10.70
CA ASP A 486 40.10 -21.54 9.58
C ASP A 486 39.55 -20.33 8.80
N ILE A 487 39.61 -19.10 9.38
CA ILE A 487 38.93 -17.95 8.79
C ILE A 487 39.64 -16.58 8.95
N ASN A 488 40.66 -16.46 9.85
CA ASN A 488 41.26 -15.15 10.15
C ASN A 488 41.85 -14.44 8.91
N ASP A 489 42.50 -15.17 8.01
CA ASP A 489 43.03 -14.62 6.76
C ASP A 489 41.89 -14.02 5.87
N ALA A 490 40.71 -14.61 5.92
CA ALA A 490 39.54 -14.10 5.22
C ALA A 490 38.92 -12.89 5.95
N LEU A 491 38.88 -12.91 7.29
CA LEU A 491 38.38 -11.78 8.08
C LEU A 491 39.21 -10.51 7.84
N GLU A 492 40.53 -10.62 7.75
CA GLU A 492 41.42 -9.50 7.42
C GLU A 492 41.12 -8.96 6.01
N ARG A 493 40.96 -9.85 5.01
CA ARG A 493 40.57 -9.45 3.63
C ARG A 493 39.23 -8.77 3.58
N PHE A 494 38.30 -9.15 4.45
CA PHE A 494 36.96 -8.52 4.54
C PHE A 494 36.97 -7.25 5.40
N GLY A 495 38.12 -6.80 5.90
CA GLY A 495 38.27 -5.56 6.67
C GLY A 495 37.70 -5.63 8.09
N THR A 496 37.63 -6.83 8.69
CA THR A 496 37.14 -7.00 10.06
C THR A 496 38.23 -7.62 10.96
N THR A 497 38.11 -7.42 12.27
CA THR A 497 39.10 -7.87 13.26
C THR A 497 39.18 -9.38 13.29
N PRO A 498 40.40 -9.97 13.21
CA PRO A 498 40.64 -11.39 13.41
C PRO A 498 40.12 -11.89 14.77
N MET A 499 39.77 -13.17 14.83
CA MET A 499 39.34 -13.81 16.08
C MET A 499 40.54 -14.22 16.92
N GLN A 500 40.43 -14.08 18.23
CA GLN A 500 41.40 -14.64 19.21
C GLN A 500 40.98 -16.04 19.66
N PHE A 501 39.68 -16.29 19.76
CA PHE A 501 39.10 -17.56 20.21
C PHE A 501 38.05 -18.05 19.19
N GLY A 502 37.80 -19.35 19.21
CA GLY A 502 36.73 -19.94 18.41
C GLY A 502 35.36 -19.38 18.77
N THR A 503 34.51 -19.23 17.76
CA THR A 503 33.08 -18.79 17.91
C THR A 503 32.20 -19.59 16.96
N THR A 504 30.88 -19.51 17.13
CA THR A 504 29.94 -20.09 16.17
C THR A 504 29.91 -19.29 14.87
N ILE A 505 29.47 -19.93 13.78
CA ILE A 505 29.23 -19.20 12.51
C ILE A 505 28.25 -18.07 12.75
N ALA A 506 27.18 -18.28 13.53
CA ALA A 506 26.23 -17.24 13.90
C ALA A 506 26.89 -16.03 14.58
N GLY A 507 27.90 -16.27 15.44
CA GLY A 507 28.71 -15.21 16.06
C GLY A 507 29.53 -14.39 15.05
N LEU A 508 29.94 -14.98 13.94
CA LEU A 508 30.59 -14.28 12.83
C LEU A 508 29.56 -13.49 11.97
N VAL A 509 28.48 -14.14 11.60
CA VAL A 509 27.39 -13.50 10.83
C VAL A 509 26.79 -12.30 11.56
N ALA A 510 26.76 -12.32 12.89
CA ALA A 510 26.29 -11.20 13.71
C ALA A 510 27.17 -9.94 13.60
N ARG A 511 28.40 -10.02 13.06
CA ARG A 511 29.24 -8.84 12.81
C ARG A 511 28.65 -8.00 11.67
N PRO A 512 28.41 -6.68 11.86
CA PRO A 512 27.78 -5.85 10.84
C PRO A 512 28.51 -5.81 9.49
N GLN A 513 29.83 -5.96 9.49
CA GLN A 513 30.68 -5.85 8.30
C GLN A 513 30.70 -7.12 7.44
N LEU A 514 30.21 -8.25 7.96
CA LEU A 514 30.25 -9.54 7.26
C LEU A 514 28.87 -9.94 6.75
N SER A 515 28.78 -10.46 5.53
CA SER A 515 27.61 -11.20 5.06
C SER A 515 27.83 -12.70 5.24
N ILE A 516 26.74 -13.46 5.31
CA ILE A 516 26.81 -14.92 5.39
C ILE A 516 27.50 -15.51 4.15
N GLU A 517 27.32 -14.89 2.98
CA GLU A 517 27.97 -15.30 1.72
C GLU A 517 29.48 -15.06 1.73
N GLN A 518 29.95 -13.91 2.29
CA GLN A 518 31.37 -13.67 2.47
C GLN A 518 32.00 -14.72 3.36
N ILE A 519 31.35 -15.09 4.47
CA ILE A 519 31.85 -16.16 5.37
C ILE A 519 31.83 -17.50 4.63
N ALA A 520 30.80 -17.82 3.86
CA ALA A 520 30.67 -19.03 3.07
C ALA A 520 31.78 -19.15 2.01
N SER A 521 32.21 -18.04 1.41
CA SER A 521 33.33 -18.03 0.45
C SER A 521 34.66 -18.49 1.06
N ALA A 522 34.79 -18.37 2.37
CA ALA A 522 35.98 -18.81 3.13
C ALA A 522 35.77 -20.16 3.82
N LEU A 523 34.54 -20.62 3.98
CA LEU A 523 34.20 -21.86 4.68
C LEU A 523 33.40 -22.80 3.75
N PRO A 524 34.06 -23.78 3.08
CA PRO A 524 33.36 -24.68 2.14
C PRO A 524 32.20 -25.47 2.77
N THR A 525 32.28 -25.76 4.07
CA THR A 525 31.20 -26.44 4.80
C THR A 525 29.96 -25.58 4.96
N LEU A 526 30.13 -24.26 5.17
CA LEU A 526 29.02 -23.31 5.17
C LEU A 526 28.46 -23.13 3.74
N GLN A 527 29.33 -22.99 2.74
CA GLN A 527 28.92 -22.90 1.35
C GLN A 527 28.03 -24.07 0.94
N ALA A 528 28.39 -25.30 1.32
CA ALA A 528 27.57 -26.49 1.10
C ALA A 528 26.24 -26.43 1.90
N ALA A 529 26.28 -25.92 3.15
CA ALA A 529 25.08 -25.80 3.98
C ALA A 529 24.09 -24.74 3.50
N LEU A 530 24.52 -23.75 2.71
CA LEU A 530 23.65 -22.74 2.12
C LEU A 530 22.93 -23.22 0.84
N GLN A 531 23.36 -24.36 0.26
CA GLN A 531 22.69 -24.90 -0.93
C GLN A 531 21.32 -25.45 -0.58
N THR A 532 20.36 -25.16 -1.43
CA THR A 532 18.98 -25.68 -1.39
C THR A 532 18.49 -25.91 -2.80
N ASP A 533 17.55 -26.83 -2.98
CA ASP A 533 16.90 -27.09 -4.27
C ASP A 533 15.79 -26.05 -4.60
N ASP A 534 15.59 -25.07 -3.75
CA ASP A 534 14.60 -24.00 -3.97
C ASP A 534 15.16 -22.94 -4.92
N ALA A 535 14.39 -22.61 -5.94
CA ALA A 535 14.74 -21.55 -6.90
C ALA A 535 14.95 -20.17 -6.22
N ARG A 536 14.44 -19.97 -5.01
CA ARG A 536 14.56 -18.75 -4.21
C ARG A 536 15.67 -18.84 -3.16
N GLN A 537 16.70 -19.64 -3.38
CA GLN A 537 17.83 -19.83 -2.46
C GLN A 537 18.40 -18.50 -1.90
N ALA A 538 18.58 -17.50 -2.76
CA ALA A 538 19.09 -16.19 -2.34
C ALA A 538 18.22 -15.53 -1.26
N GLU A 539 16.89 -15.57 -1.42
CA GLU A 539 15.93 -15.05 -0.43
C GLU A 539 15.96 -15.84 0.88
N ILE A 540 16.11 -17.16 0.81
CA ILE A 540 16.22 -18.04 1.98
C ILE A 540 17.49 -17.70 2.78
N VAL A 541 18.61 -17.54 2.09
CA VAL A 541 19.91 -17.20 2.71
C VAL A 541 19.87 -15.81 3.33
N GLU A 542 19.31 -14.82 2.62
CA GLU A 542 19.10 -13.45 3.12
C GLU A 542 18.23 -13.46 4.38
N ALA A 543 17.11 -14.19 4.38
CA ALA A 543 16.22 -14.30 5.54
C ALA A 543 16.93 -14.93 6.75
N ALA A 544 17.75 -16.00 6.54
CA ALA A 544 18.54 -16.61 7.59
C ALA A 544 19.59 -15.65 8.18
N GLU A 545 20.28 -14.90 7.32
CA GLU A 545 21.24 -13.87 7.74
C GLU A 545 20.58 -12.79 8.60
N ILE A 546 19.41 -12.28 8.16
CA ILE A 546 18.66 -11.26 8.91
C ILE A 546 18.24 -11.79 10.28
N LEU A 547 17.74 -13.02 10.36
CA LEU A 547 17.33 -13.63 11.64
C LEU A 547 18.51 -13.75 12.61
N ILE A 548 19.70 -14.11 12.12
CA ILE A 548 20.91 -14.22 12.95
C ILE A 548 21.36 -12.82 13.40
N LYS A 549 21.53 -11.88 12.48
CA LYS A 549 22.05 -10.52 12.77
C LYS A 549 21.15 -9.71 13.70
N TYR A 550 19.85 -9.82 13.50
CA TYR A 550 18.88 -8.97 14.21
C TYR A 550 18.16 -9.70 15.34
N LYS A 551 18.60 -10.91 15.73
CA LYS A 551 17.98 -11.75 16.77
C LYS A 551 17.61 -10.96 18.02
N GLY A 552 18.56 -10.26 18.63
CA GLY A 552 18.32 -9.52 19.86
C GLY A 552 17.43 -8.29 19.70
N TYR A 553 17.36 -7.70 18.50
CA TYR A 553 16.42 -6.62 18.19
C TYR A 553 15.00 -7.16 18.03
N ILE A 554 14.85 -8.26 17.32
CA ILE A 554 13.56 -8.94 17.10
C ILE A 554 12.95 -9.39 18.43
N GLU A 555 13.74 -10.00 19.30
CA GLU A 555 13.32 -10.46 20.62
C GLU A 555 12.84 -9.30 21.51
N ARG A 556 13.58 -8.18 21.53
CA ARG A 556 13.20 -6.99 22.30
C ARG A 556 11.90 -6.36 21.78
N GLU A 557 11.74 -6.27 20.45
CA GLU A 557 10.55 -5.67 19.87
C GLU A 557 9.31 -6.54 20.08
N ARG A 558 9.44 -7.87 20.05
CA ARG A 558 8.39 -8.81 20.46
C ARG A 558 7.92 -8.58 21.90
N LEU A 559 8.85 -8.42 22.84
CA LEU A 559 8.50 -8.14 24.24
C LEU A 559 7.76 -6.81 24.40
N VAL A 560 8.06 -5.81 23.57
CA VAL A 560 7.32 -4.53 23.57
C VAL A 560 5.92 -4.73 22.99
N ALA A 561 5.80 -5.45 21.87
CA ALA A 561 4.51 -5.77 21.25
C ALA A 561 3.59 -6.54 22.21
N ASP A 562 4.12 -7.57 22.92
CA ASP A 562 3.36 -8.36 23.91
C ASP A 562 2.84 -7.51 25.08
N LYS A 563 3.60 -6.48 25.49
CA LYS A 563 3.12 -5.53 26.52
C LYS A 563 1.97 -4.68 25.99
N MET A 564 2.05 -4.23 24.74
CA MET A 564 0.98 -3.43 24.12
C MET A 564 -0.29 -4.26 23.89
N HIS A 565 -0.18 -5.54 23.54
CA HIS A 565 -1.33 -6.42 23.44
C HIS A 565 -2.15 -6.48 24.72
N ARG A 566 -1.51 -6.48 25.90
CA ARG A 566 -2.21 -6.43 27.19
C ARG A 566 -3.06 -5.18 27.37
N LEU A 567 -2.66 -4.05 26.74
CA LEU A 567 -3.48 -2.83 26.76
C LEU A 567 -4.62 -2.90 25.74
N GLU A 568 -4.44 -3.62 24.63
CA GLU A 568 -5.52 -3.86 23.64
C GLU A 568 -6.63 -4.77 24.23
N ASP A 569 -6.30 -5.66 25.13
CA ASP A 569 -7.29 -6.53 25.79
C ASP A 569 -8.13 -5.79 26.85
N ILE A 570 -7.77 -4.54 27.21
CA ILE A 570 -8.49 -3.73 28.18
C ILE A 570 -9.50 -2.84 27.45
N HIS A 571 -10.76 -3.28 27.44
CA HIS A 571 -11.86 -2.51 26.88
C HIS A 571 -12.24 -1.34 27.80
N ILE A 572 -12.28 -0.12 27.27
CA ILE A 572 -12.57 1.11 28.01
C ILE A 572 -13.80 1.88 27.50
N LYS A 573 -14.35 1.49 26.35
CA LYS A 573 -15.52 2.15 25.78
C LYS A 573 -16.74 2.05 26.69
N GLY A 574 -17.32 3.18 27.03
CA GLY A 574 -18.49 3.25 27.91
C GLY A 574 -18.15 3.19 29.41
N HIS A 575 -16.90 2.98 29.81
CA HIS A 575 -16.47 2.98 31.21
C HIS A 575 -16.22 4.38 31.76
N PHE A 576 -15.92 5.37 30.90
CA PHE A 576 -15.50 6.70 31.33
C PHE A 576 -16.32 7.80 30.64
N ASN A 577 -16.73 8.80 31.44
CA ASN A 577 -17.06 10.12 30.94
C ASN A 577 -15.76 10.95 30.88
N TYR A 578 -15.05 10.89 29.76
CA TYR A 578 -13.74 11.54 29.61
C TYR A 578 -13.80 13.05 29.88
N ALA A 579 -14.93 13.72 29.59
CA ALA A 579 -15.08 15.16 29.81
C ALA A 579 -14.98 15.54 31.29
N GLU A 580 -15.34 14.64 32.18
CA GLU A 580 -15.34 14.84 33.65
C GLU A 580 -14.07 14.32 34.34
N LEU A 581 -13.18 13.62 33.62
CA LEU A 581 -11.94 13.08 34.17
C LEU A 581 -10.87 14.17 34.31
N HIS A 582 -10.84 14.83 35.45
CA HIS A 582 -9.87 15.91 35.73
C HIS A 582 -8.46 15.40 36.03
N GLU A 583 -8.29 14.11 36.28
CA GLU A 583 -7.01 13.44 36.55
C GLU A 583 -6.14 13.25 35.32
N ILE A 584 -6.70 13.39 34.13
CA ILE A 584 -5.97 13.34 32.86
C ILE A 584 -5.79 14.74 32.25
N SER A 585 -4.83 14.87 31.35
CA SER A 585 -4.52 16.14 30.68
C SER A 585 -5.73 16.71 29.92
N THR A 586 -5.81 18.05 29.82
CA THR A 586 -6.91 18.69 29.06
C THR A 586 -6.94 18.26 27.61
N GLU A 587 -5.77 18.12 26.96
CA GLU A 587 -5.66 17.63 25.59
C GLU A 587 -6.11 16.17 25.50
N GLY A 588 -5.65 15.31 26.41
CA GLY A 588 -6.08 13.91 26.51
C GLY A 588 -7.60 13.78 26.65
N ARG A 589 -8.23 14.57 27.53
CA ARG A 589 -9.70 14.60 27.68
C ARG A 589 -10.42 14.92 26.38
N GLN A 590 -10.03 16.00 25.72
CA GLN A 590 -10.66 16.44 24.47
C GLN A 590 -10.54 15.37 23.38
N LYS A 591 -9.34 14.79 23.24
CA LYS A 591 -9.06 13.74 22.25
C LYS A 591 -9.84 12.45 22.54
N LEU A 592 -9.81 11.97 23.78
CA LEU A 592 -10.53 10.78 24.20
C LEU A 592 -12.05 10.94 24.08
N THR A 593 -12.59 12.12 24.43
CA THR A 593 -14.03 12.42 24.25
C THR A 593 -14.44 12.36 22.78
N ARG A 594 -13.61 12.94 21.89
CA ARG A 594 -13.90 12.98 20.45
C ARG A 594 -13.80 11.62 19.79
N ILE A 595 -12.75 10.85 20.11
CA ILE A 595 -12.43 9.58 19.43
C ILE A 595 -13.17 8.40 20.06
N ASN A 596 -13.41 8.44 21.39
CA ASN A 596 -14.07 7.40 22.16
C ASN A 596 -13.50 5.98 21.87
N PRO A 597 -12.22 5.75 22.16
CA PRO A 597 -11.52 4.52 21.82
C PRO A 597 -12.14 3.29 22.50
N GLU A 598 -12.07 2.15 21.83
CA GLU A 598 -12.62 0.89 22.35
C GLU A 598 -11.72 0.27 23.42
N THR A 599 -10.39 0.40 23.24
CA THR A 599 -9.39 -0.20 24.12
C THR A 599 -8.40 0.81 24.68
N LEU A 600 -7.74 0.45 25.76
CA LEU A 600 -6.68 1.27 26.35
C LEU A 600 -5.46 1.38 25.41
N GLY A 601 -5.19 0.33 24.62
CA GLY A 601 -4.17 0.36 23.58
C GLY A 601 -4.48 1.38 22.48
N GLN A 602 -5.73 1.45 22.00
CA GLN A 602 -6.16 2.50 21.07
C GLN A 602 -5.99 3.90 21.69
N ALA A 603 -6.40 4.07 22.94
CA ALA A 603 -6.23 5.35 23.66
C ALA A 603 -4.75 5.78 23.70
N ALA A 604 -3.83 4.87 23.95
CA ALA A 604 -2.40 5.13 24.03
C ALA A 604 -1.77 5.63 22.70
N ARG A 605 -2.40 5.34 21.57
CA ARG A 605 -1.94 5.74 20.23
C ARG A 605 -2.52 7.08 19.75
N ILE A 606 -3.44 7.68 20.50
CA ILE A 606 -4.04 8.95 20.13
C ILE A 606 -3.02 10.08 20.37
N PRO A 607 -2.63 10.85 19.35
CA PRO A 607 -1.76 12.00 19.52
C PRO A 607 -2.35 13.01 20.52
N GLY A 608 -1.57 13.35 21.55
CA GLY A 608 -2.02 14.23 22.64
C GLY A 608 -2.54 13.51 23.89
N VAL A 609 -2.64 12.17 23.86
CA VAL A 609 -2.83 11.34 25.06
C VAL A 609 -1.46 10.89 25.55
N SER A 610 -1.11 11.26 26.78
CA SER A 610 0.19 10.98 27.37
C SER A 610 0.25 9.60 28.03
N PRO A 611 1.45 9.00 28.23
CA PRO A 611 1.59 7.80 29.04
C PRO A 611 1.05 7.96 30.47
N SER A 612 1.08 9.16 31.01
CA SER A 612 0.49 9.48 32.32
C SER A 612 -1.03 9.33 32.29
N ASP A 613 -1.68 9.86 31.23
CA ASP A 613 -3.14 9.70 31.06
C ASP A 613 -3.54 8.23 30.97
N ILE A 614 -2.78 7.41 30.24
CA ILE A 614 -3.01 5.97 30.14
C ILE A 614 -2.88 5.27 31.51
N ASN A 615 -1.87 5.63 32.28
CA ASN A 615 -1.70 5.07 33.62
C ASN A 615 -2.87 5.43 34.55
N VAL A 616 -3.39 6.67 34.48
CA VAL A 616 -4.58 7.08 35.23
C VAL A 616 -5.79 6.23 34.82
N LEU A 617 -6.05 6.08 33.52
CA LEU A 617 -7.15 5.24 33.03
C LEU A 617 -6.99 3.78 33.52
N LEU A 618 -5.78 3.22 33.47
CA LEU A 618 -5.49 1.86 33.92
C LEU A 618 -5.78 1.69 35.44
N VAL A 619 -5.45 2.70 36.25
CA VAL A 619 -5.72 2.68 37.70
C VAL A 619 -7.23 2.77 37.97
N LEU A 620 -7.94 3.61 37.21
CA LEU A 620 -9.39 3.77 37.35
C LEU A 620 -10.15 2.50 36.91
N MET A 621 -9.65 1.75 35.91
CA MET A 621 -10.22 0.45 35.49
C MET A 621 -10.07 -0.66 36.53
N LYS A 622 -9.12 -0.53 37.47
CA LYS A 622 -8.88 -1.52 38.54
C LYS A 622 -9.68 -1.21 39.81
N ARG A 623 -10.35 -0.08 39.85
CA ARG A 623 -11.29 0.30 40.94
C ARG A 623 -12.71 -0.01 40.56
#